data_625f5f3d1a6f23d0539a1e4596ff11ff
#
_entry.id   625f5f3d1a6f23d0539a1e4596ff11ff
#
_cell.length_a   1.000
_cell.length_b   1.000
_cell.length_c   1.000
_cell.angle_alpha   90.00
_cell.angle_beta   90.00
_cell.angle_gamma   90.00
#
_symmetry.space_group_name_H-M   'P 1'
#
loop_
_entity.id
_entity.type
_entity.pdbx_description
1 polymer ?
#
loop_
_entity_poly.entity_id
_entity_poly.type
_entity_poly.pdbx_seq_one_letter_code
_entity_poly.pdbx_strand_id
1 'polypeptide(L)'
;DSERIFALEKPEAERQRVRPPKLVILNLMPKKIETETQLLRLISKSPLQVEIDFMKTSTHEGTHVSADHLVKFYENLDAFQDNYYDGFVVTGAPVEHLDFEQVDYWDEFKKILDWASTHVFSTMYLCWGAMGALNYRYNVRKENLPEKIFGVFPQYLQDEYCFLTNGFDE
;
A
#
# COMPACT_ATOMS: atom_id res chain seq x y z
N ASP A 1 17.78 -3.27 13.14
CA ASP A 1 18.36 -4.61 12.95
C ASP A 1 17.53 -5.75 13.57
N SER A 2 16.87 -5.52 14.72
CA SER A 2 16.02 -6.55 15.36
C SER A 2 14.85 -7.00 14.46
N GLU A 3 14.35 -6.09 13.64
CA GLU A 3 13.20 -6.32 12.74
C GLU A 3 13.62 -6.84 11.34
N ARG A 4 14.91 -7.09 11.10
CA ARG A 4 15.47 -7.54 9.81
C ARG A 4 15.13 -6.60 8.65
N ILE A 5 15.06 -5.31 8.93
CA ILE A 5 14.95 -4.25 7.93
C ILE A 5 16.35 -3.70 7.72
N PHE A 6 16.78 -3.69 6.45
CA PHE A 6 18.03 -3.08 6.06
C PHE A 6 17.78 -1.62 5.69
N ALA A 7 18.40 -0.71 6.44
CA ALA A 7 18.33 0.72 6.19
C ALA A 7 19.73 1.30 6.14
N LEU A 8 19.98 2.22 5.21
CA LEU A 8 21.24 2.95 5.08
C LEU A 8 21.10 4.37 5.64
N GLU A 9 22.20 4.88 6.16
CA GLU A 9 22.35 6.31 6.42
C GLU A 9 22.25 7.09 5.11
N LYS A 10 21.67 8.29 5.16
CA LYS A 10 21.46 9.13 3.99
C LYS A 10 22.73 9.34 3.15
N PRO A 11 23.94 9.58 3.71
CA PRO A 11 25.16 9.71 2.91
C PRO A 11 25.58 8.45 2.16
N GLU A 12 25.19 7.27 2.65
CA GLU A 12 25.45 6.00 1.97
C GLU A 12 24.45 5.75 0.85
N ALA A 13 23.17 6.05 1.09
CA ALA A 13 22.11 5.97 0.10
C ALA A 13 22.37 6.90 -1.10
N GLU A 14 22.93 8.10 -0.87
CA GLU A 14 23.29 9.06 -1.91
C GLU A 14 24.41 8.58 -2.86
N ARG A 15 25.13 7.52 -2.52
CA ARG A 15 26.16 6.90 -3.41
C ARG A 15 25.57 6.04 -4.51
N GLN A 16 24.27 5.77 -4.46
CA GLN A 16 23.61 5.03 -5.54
C GLN A 16 23.68 5.84 -6.85
N ARG A 17 24.12 5.19 -7.94
CA ARG A 17 24.26 5.85 -9.25
C ARG A 17 22.92 6.07 -9.97
N VAL A 18 21.90 5.33 -9.55
CA VAL A 18 20.53 5.42 -10.08
C VAL A 18 19.68 6.15 -9.04
N ARG A 19 18.79 7.05 -9.49
CA ARG A 19 17.83 7.70 -8.60
C ARG A 19 17.06 6.64 -7.79
N PRO A 20 16.98 6.76 -6.47
CA PRO A 20 16.14 5.87 -5.68
C PRO A 20 14.69 5.91 -6.15
N PRO A 21 14.05 4.77 -6.39
CA PRO A 21 12.61 4.73 -6.56
C PRO A 21 11.91 5.31 -5.34
N LYS A 22 10.87 6.11 -5.59
CA LYS A 22 10.02 6.70 -4.54
C LYS A 22 8.72 5.92 -4.45
N LEU A 23 8.46 5.37 -3.28
CA LEU A 23 7.22 4.67 -3.00
C LEU A 23 6.40 5.45 -1.97
N VAL A 24 5.08 5.43 -2.13
CA VAL A 24 4.16 5.85 -1.08
C VAL A 24 3.29 4.67 -0.66
N ILE A 25 3.02 4.54 0.63
CA ILE A 25 2.21 3.46 1.20
C ILE A 25 1.01 4.06 1.93
N LEU A 26 -0.19 3.85 1.39
CA LEU A 26 -1.44 4.13 2.10
C LEU A 26 -1.73 2.96 3.05
N ASN A 27 -1.49 3.18 4.32
CA ASN A 27 -1.68 2.15 5.34
C ASN A 27 -3.04 2.33 6.03
N LEU A 28 -4.01 1.51 5.64
CA LEU A 28 -5.38 1.50 6.18
C LEU A 28 -5.54 0.51 7.35
N MET A 29 -4.50 -0.25 7.66
CA MET A 29 -4.56 -1.24 8.74
C MET A 29 -4.57 -0.58 10.12
N PRO A 30 -5.32 -1.14 11.10
CA PRO A 30 -5.36 -0.59 12.46
C PRO A 30 -4.02 -0.72 13.19
N LYS A 31 -3.30 -1.81 12.99
CA LYS A 31 -1.96 -2.04 13.55
C LYS A 31 -0.89 -1.56 12.56
N LYS A 32 -0.76 -0.24 12.41
CA LYS A 32 0.09 0.36 11.39
C LYS A 32 1.55 -0.08 11.46
N ILE A 33 2.15 -0.06 12.65
CA ILE A 33 3.57 -0.42 12.86
C ILE A 33 3.88 -1.86 12.44
N GLU A 34 2.97 -2.79 12.74
CA GLU A 34 3.12 -4.19 12.33
C GLU A 34 3.11 -4.32 10.80
N THR A 35 2.16 -3.66 10.15
CA THR A 35 2.03 -3.65 8.69
C THR A 35 3.23 -2.97 8.03
N GLU A 36 3.68 -1.82 8.55
CA GLU A 36 4.91 -1.14 8.11
C GLU A 36 6.10 -2.09 8.15
N THR A 37 6.32 -2.72 9.30
CA THR A 37 7.44 -3.64 9.51
C THR A 37 7.41 -4.79 8.49
N GLN A 38 6.24 -5.36 8.22
CA GLN A 38 6.09 -6.43 7.23
C GLN A 38 6.44 -5.96 5.81
N LEU A 39 5.91 -4.81 5.39
CA LEU A 39 6.17 -4.26 4.06
C LEU A 39 7.63 -3.83 3.91
N LEU A 40 8.19 -3.14 4.91
CA LEU A 40 9.58 -2.70 4.88
C LEU A 40 10.56 -3.87 4.84
N ARG A 41 10.27 -4.99 5.51
CA ARG A 41 11.08 -6.21 5.42
C ARG A 41 11.12 -6.79 4.00
N LEU A 42 10.04 -6.69 3.25
CA LEU A 42 9.99 -7.15 1.87
C LEU A 42 10.73 -6.19 0.94
N ILE A 43 10.45 -4.90 1.05
CA ILE A 43 11.04 -3.86 0.20
C ILE A 43 12.55 -3.76 0.43
N SER A 44 13.03 -3.90 1.68
CA SER A 44 14.45 -3.85 2.02
C SER A 44 15.29 -4.99 1.44
N LYS A 45 14.68 -6.01 0.84
CA LYS A 45 15.38 -7.04 0.09
C LYS A 45 15.75 -6.60 -1.33
N SER A 46 15.23 -5.47 -1.78
CA SER A 46 15.61 -4.89 -3.08
C SER A 46 17.12 -4.57 -3.10
N PRO A 47 17.80 -4.81 -4.21
CA PRO A 47 19.19 -4.35 -4.39
C PRO A 47 19.30 -2.83 -4.57
N LEU A 48 18.16 -2.16 -4.84
CA LEU A 48 18.10 -0.72 -4.99
C LEU A 48 17.70 -0.06 -3.67
N GLN A 49 18.27 1.10 -3.42
CA GLN A 49 17.78 2.00 -2.37
C GLN A 49 16.41 2.52 -2.76
N VAL A 50 15.47 2.51 -1.84
CA VAL A 50 14.08 2.94 -2.04
C VAL A 50 13.74 3.99 -1.00
N GLU A 51 13.18 5.11 -1.42
CA GLU A 51 12.59 6.11 -0.53
C GLU A 51 11.12 5.75 -0.31
N ILE A 52 10.66 5.81 0.96
CA ILE A 52 9.30 5.40 1.31
C ILE A 52 8.64 6.48 2.16
N ASP A 53 7.49 6.93 1.70
CA ASP A 53 6.59 7.81 2.44
C ASP A 53 5.34 7.05 2.86
N PHE A 54 4.79 7.39 4.03
CA PHE A 54 3.57 6.79 4.53
C PHE A 54 2.40 7.78 4.49
N MET A 55 1.32 7.33 3.89
CA MET A 55 0.05 8.07 3.80
C MET A 55 -0.99 7.45 4.73
N LYS A 56 -1.77 8.31 5.38
CA LYS A 56 -2.97 7.94 6.13
C LYS A 56 -4.17 8.71 5.62
N THR A 57 -5.35 8.23 5.96
CA THR A 57 -6.60 8.99 5.79
C THR A 57 -6.75 10.00 6.93
N SER A 58 -7.32 11.17 6.65
CA SER A 58 -7.58 12.22 7.64
C SER A 58 -8.85 11.96 8.46
N THR A 59 -9.80 11.22 7.88
CA THR A 59 -11.10 10.94 8.48
C THR A 59 -11.11 9.78 9.48
N HIS A 60 -10.04 8.96 9.49
CA HIS A 60 -9.96 7.79 10.36
C HIS A 60 -8.67 7.82 11.20
N GLU A 61 -8.80 8.11 12.49
CA GLU A 61 -7.70 7.98 13.45
C GLU A 61 -7.56 6.52 13.88
N GLY A 62 -6.41 5.92 13.57
CA GLY A 62 -6.10 4.54 13.97
C GLY A 62 -6.04 4.40 15.49
N THR A 63 -6.90 3.58 16.07
CA THR A 63 -7.07 3.39 17.53
C THR A 63 -5.90 2.66 18.22
N HIS A 64 -4.94 2.11 17.48
CA HIS A 64 -3.90 1.24 18.01
C HIS A 64 -2.46 1.72 17.73
N VAL A 65 -2.28 2.99 17.43
CA VAL A 65 -0.95 3.58 17.16
C VAL A 65 -0.76 4.79 18.07
N SER A 66 0.45 4.99 18.62
CA SER A 66 0.73 6.21 19.36
C SER A 66 0.60 7.43 18.45
N ALA A 67 -0.04 8.50 18.97
CA ALA A 67 -0.18 9.75 18.23
C ALA A 67 1.17 10.28 17.75
N ASP A 68 2.23 10.13 18.54
CA ASP A 68 3.59 10.56 18.22
C ASP A 68 4.15 9.86 16.98
N HIS A 69 3.88 8.55 16.80
CA HIS A 69 4.32 7.81 15.61
C HIS A 69 3.59 8.29 14.36
N LEU A 70 2.25 8.47 14.46
CA LEU A 70 1.45 8.97 13.33
C LEU A 70 1.88 10.37 12.90
N VAL A 71 2.10 11.27 13.84
CA VAL A 71 2.53 12.65 13.55
C VAL A 71 3.92 12.68 12.91
N LYS A 72 4.80 11.76 13.30
CA LYS A 72 6.19 11.76 12.83
C LYS A 72 6.37 11.14 11.45
N PHE A 73 5.56 10.16 11.08
CA PHE A 73 5.82 9.32 9.90
C PHE A 73 4.69 9.30 8.87
N TYR A 74 3.51 9.80 9.22
CA TYR A 74 2.32 9.75 8.36
C TYR A 74 1.84 11.13 7.99
N GLU A 75 1.59 11.31 6.71
CA GLU A 75 0.98 12.53 6.16
C GLU A 75 -0.36 12.21 5.48
N ASN A 76 -1.20 13.23 5.34
CA ASN A 76 -2.45 13.13 4.58
C ASN A 76 -2.20 13.46 3.11
N LEU A 77 -3.18 13.18 2.25
CA LEU A 77 -3.12 13.44 0.81
C LEU A 77 -2.59 14.83 0.43
N ASP A 78 -2.94 15.86 1.22
CA ASP A 78 -2.54 17.24 0.93
C ASP A 78 -1.01 17.43 0.87
N ALA A 79 -0.25 16.66 1.63
CA ALA A 79 1.22 16.70 1.60
C ALA A 79 1.82 16.07 0.34
N PHE A 80 1.01 15.30 -0.42
CA PHE A 80 1.45 14.53 -1.58
C PHE A 80 1.03 15.14 -2.92
N GLN A 81 0.18 16.15 -2.93
CA GLN A 81 -0.52 16.63 -4.13
C GLN A 81 0.41 16.99 -5.29
N ASP A 82 1.58 17.56 -5.00
CA ASP A 82 2.55 18.00 -6.00
C ASP A 82 3.68 16.99 -6.24
N ASN A 83 3.66 15.85 -5.55
CA ASN A 83 4.72 14.86 -5.59
C ASN A 83 4.39 13.73 -6.57
N TYR A 84 5.43 13.25 -7.27
CA TYR A 84 5.35 12.10 -8.17
C TYR A 84 6.08 10.91 -7.58
N TYR A 85 5.49 9.71 -7.73
CA TYR A 85 5.99 8.46 -7.18
C TYR A 85 6.15 7.39 -8.25
N ASP A 86 7.15 6.53 -8.07
CA ASP A 86 7.36 5.37 -8.93
C ASP A 86 6.38 4.24 -8.57
N GLY A 87 5.99 4.16 -7.31
CA GLY A 87 5.05 3.14 -6.85
C GLY A 87 4.16 3.59 -5.69
N PHE A 88 2.97 3.02 -5.65
CA PHE A 88 1.99 3.22 -4.58
C PHE A 88 1.46 1.87 -4.10
N VAL A 89 1.54 1.63 -2.81
CA VAL A 89 0.97 0.44 -2.17
C VAL A 89 -0.22 0.84 -1.32
N VAL A 90 -1.37 0.25 -1.59
CA VAL A 90 -2.58 0.42 -0.81
C VAL A 90 -2.86 -0.85 -0.03
N THR A 91 -2.87 -0.77 1.29
CA THR A 91 -3.08 -1.95 2.14
C THR A 91 -4.55 -2.35 2.20
N GLY A 92 -4.82 -3.50 2.80
CA GLY A 92 -6.16 -3.87 3.24
C GLY A 92 -6.66 -3.02 4.41
N ALA A 93 -7.92 -3.22 4.76
CA ALA A 93 -8.58 -2.68 5.93
C ALA A 93 -9.62 -3.70 6.45
N PRO A 94 -9.85 -3.81 7.77
CA PRO A 94 -10.79 -4.78 8.34
C PRO A 94 -12.25 -4.24 8.29
N VAL A 95 -12.69 -3.80 7.13
CA VAL A 95 -14.01 -3.23 6.87
C VAL A 95 -14.72 -3.94 5.71
N GLU A 96 -14.31 -5.15 5.41
CA GLU A 96 -14.84 -5.97 4.30
C GLU A 96 -16.35 -6.24 4.39
N HIS A 97 -16.91 -6.21 5.59
CA HIS A 97 -18.33 -6.46 5.85
C HIS A 97 -19.22 -5.21 5.67
N LEU A 98 -18.62 -4.01 5.61
CA LEU A 98 -19.35 -2.77 5.36
C LEU A 98 -19.54 -2.53 3.86
N ASP A 99 -20.66 -1.94 3.47
CA ASP A 99 -20.76 -1.39 2.13
C ASP A 99 -19.75 -0.26 1.96
N PHE A 100 -19.26 -0.02 0.73
CA PHE A 100 -18.19 0.95 0.51
C PHE A 100 -18.59 2.34 1.00
N GLU A 101 -19.82 2.75 0.77
CA GLU A 101 -20.37 4.04 1.16
C GLU A 101 -20.54 4.19 2.69
N GLN A 102 -20.48 3.09 3.44
CA GLN A 102 -20.53 3.10 4.91
C GLN A 102 -19.13 3.25 5.54
N VAL A 103 -18.09 3.15 4.74
CA VAL A 103 -16.70 3.35 5.21
C VAL A 103 -16.44 4.84 5.33
N ASP A 104 -16.12 5.32 6.52
CA ASP A 104 -15.97 6.74 6.87
C ASP A 104 -14.95 7.50 6.01
N TYR A 105 -13.90 6.83 5.51
CA TYR A 105 -12.90 7.41 4.61
C TYR A 105 -13.13 7.08 3.13
N TRP A 106 -14.30 6.58 2.73
CA TRP A 106 -14.55 6.18 1.33
C TRP A 106 -14.37 7.32 0.32
N ASP A 107 -14.88 8.51 0.62
CA ASP A 107 -14.74 9.66 -0.27
C ASP A 107 -13.29 10.15 -0.36
N GLU A 108 -12.55 10.11 0.73
CA GLU A 108 -11.12 10.42 0.74
C GLU A 108 -10.33 9.36 -0.04
N PHE A 109 -10.65 8.09 0.13
CA PHE A 109 -10.05 6.99 -0.62
C PHE A 109 -10.20 7.18 -2.14
N LYS A 110 -11.38 7.55 -2.61
CA LYS A 110 -11.61 7.87 -4.03
C LYS A 110 -10.70 9.00 -4.52
N LYS A 111 -10.57 10.08 -3.74
CA LYS A 111 -9.67 11.20 -4.08
C LYS A 111 -8.20 10.76 -4.15
N ILE A 112 -7.77 9.89 -3.23
CA ILE A 112 -6.43 9.32 -3.25
C ILE A 112 -6.21 8.47 -4.51
N LEU A 113 -7.19 7.67 -4.91
CA LEU A 113 -7.11 6.90 -6.15
C LEU A 113 -7.01 7.80 -7.39
N ASP A 114 -7.78 8.90 -7.43
CA ASP A 114 -7.73 9.86 -8.53
C ASP A 114 -6.38 10.56 -8.61
N TRP A 115 -5.84 11.01 -7.48
CA TRP A 115 -4.49 11.53 -7.39
C TRP A 115 -3.46 10.51 -7.90
N ALA A 116 -3.54 9.27 -7.43
CA ALA A 116 -2.60 8.23 -7.84
C ALA A 116 -2.61 7.98 -9.36
N SER A 117 -3.75 8.15 -10.02
CA SER A 117 -3.86 7.95 -11.48
C SER A 117 -3.00 8.90 -12.32
N THR A 118 -2.62 10.04 -11.76
CA THR A 118 -1.86 11.09 -12.46
C THR A 118 -0.46 11.31 -11.87
N HIS A 119 -0.22 10.87 -10.63
CA HIS A 119 1.02 11.13 -9.89
C HIS A 119 1.85 9.89 -9.59
N VAL A 120 1.33 8.70 -9.93
CA VAL A 120 2.01 7.44 -9.62
C VAL A 120 2.16 6.60 -10.88
N PHE A 121 3.37 6.07 -11.09
CA PHE A 121 3.64 5.23 -12.26
C PHE A 121 2.98 3.85 -12.14
N SER A 122 3.07 3.20 -10.98
CA SER A 122 2.50 1.85 -10.77
C SER A 122 1.88 1.73 -9.39
N THR A 123 0.71 1.07 -9.30
CA THR A 123 -0.01 0.90 -8.04
C THR A 123 -0.28 -0.57 -7.75
N MET A 124 -0.01 -0.97 -6.49
CA MET A 124 -0.35 -2.28 -5.95
C MET A 124 -1.44 -2.15 -4.91
N TYR A 125 -2.55 -2.82 -5.14
CA TYR A 125 -3.68 -2.86 -4.22
C TYR A 125 -3.75 -4.21 -3.50
N LEU A 126 -3.89 -4.19 -2.18
CA LEU A 126 -3.96 -5.39 -1.36
C LEU A 126 -5.34 -5.51 -0.69
N CYS A 127 -5.91 -6.73 -0.71
CA CYS A 127 -7.10 -7.08 0.06
C CYS A 127 -8.27 -6.09 -0.17
N TRP A 128 -8.77 -5.44 0.90
CA TRP A 128 -9.85 -4.46 0.79
C TRP A 128 -9.50 -3.27 -0.12
N GLY A 129 -8.25 -2.83 -0.10
CA GLY A 129 -7.79 -1.78 -1.02
C GLY A 129 -7.99 -2.17 -2.49
N ALA A 130 -7.79 -3.44 -2.84
CA ALA A 130 -8.06 -3.95 -4.18
C ALA A 130 -9.57 -3.98 -4.47
N MET A 131 -10.40 -4.43 -3.52
CA MET A 131 -11.85 -4.44 -3.69
C MET A 131 -12.40 -3.01 -3.89
N GLY A 132 -11.94 -2.05 -3.08
CA GLY A 132 -12.32 -0.66 -3.19
C GLY A 132 -11.92 -0.03 -4.52
N ALA A 133 -10.70 -0.28 -4.99
CA ALA A 133 -10.21 0.21 -6.27
C ALA A 133 -10.98 -0.40 -7.45
N LEU A 134 -11.26 -1.69 -7.43
CA LEU A 134 -12.07 -2.37 -8.44
C LEU A 134 -13.50 -1.85 -8.48
N ASN A 135 -14.10 -1.60 -7.31
CA ASN A 135 -15.43 -1.03 -7.25
C ASN A 135 -15.45 0.39 -7.83
N TYR A 136 -14.56 1.26 -7.35
CA TYR A 136 -14.57 2.66 -7.77
C TYR A 136 -14.26 2.83 -9.26
N ARG A 137 -13.25 2.12 -9.79
CA ARG A 137 -12.82 2.32 -11.17
C ARG A 137 -13.62 1.54 -12.19
N TYR A 138 -14.10 0.36 -11.82
CA TYR A 138 -14.70 -0.59 -12.76
C TYR A 138 -16.09 -1.04 -12.36
N ASN A 139 -16.66 -0.47 -11.27
CA ASN A 139 -17.98 -0.83 -10.75
C ASN A 139 -18.13 -2.34 -10.45
N VAL A 140 -17.03 -2.98 -10.07
CA VAL A 140 -17.05 -4.39 -9.64
C VAL A 140 -17.65 -4.45 -8.25
N ARG A 141 -18.74 -5.20 -8.11
CA ARG A 141 -19.43 -5.37 -6.83
C ARG A 141 -18.71 -6.43 -5.99
N LYS A 142 -18.69 -6.23 -4.69
CA LYS A 142 -18.32 -7.29 -3.76
C LYS A 142 -19.56 -8.09 -3.37
N GLU A 143 -19.35 -9.38 -3.12
CA GLU A 143 -20.39 -10.29 -2.65
C GLU A 143 -19.89 -11.03 -1.41
N ASN A 144 -20.79 -11.19 -0.43
CA ASN A 144 -20.47 -12.00 0.73
C ASN A 144 -20.59 -13.47 0.37
N LEU A 145 -19.53 -14.23 0.66
CA LEU A 145 -19.59 -15.68 0.51
C LEU A 145 -20.41 -16.29 1.65
N PRO A 146 -21.12 -17.41 1.39
CA PRO A 146 -21.88 -18.10 2.42
C PRO A 146 -21.00 -18.65 3.55
N GLU A 147 -19.74 -18.96 3.23
CA GLU A 147 -18.73 -19.42 4.18
C GLU A 147 -17.41 -18.73 3.94
N LYS A 148 -16.65 -18.49 5.01
CA LYS A 148 -15.31 -17.89 4.92
C LYS A 148 -14.35 -18.87 4.25
N ILE A 149 -13.75 -18.44 3.13
CA ILE A 149 -12.65 -19.15 2.50
C ILE A 149 -11.35 -18.67 3.15
N PHE A 150 -10.65 -19.58 3.81
CA PHE A 150 -9.40 -19.30 4.49
C PHE A 150 -8.39 -20.42 4.27
N GLY A 151 -7.19 -20.09 3.77
CA GLY A 151 -6.16 -21.08 3.51
C GLY A 151 -5.04 -20.56 2.59
N VAL A 152 -4.13 -21.46 2.26
CA VAL A 152 -3.14 -21.28 1.21
C VAL A 152 -3.58 -22.11 0.02
N PHE A 153 -3.79 -21.45 -1.10
CA PHE A 153 -4.33 -22.09 -2.31
C PHE A 153 -3.31 -22.00 -3.43
N PRO A 154 -3.17 -23.05 -4.27
CA PRO A 154 -2.35 -22.98 -5.46
C PRO A 154 -2.91 -21.92 -6.41
N GLN A 155 -2.01 -21.15 -7.01
CA GLN A 155 -2.33 -20.15 -8.01
C GLN A 155 -1.72 -20.58 -9.33
N TYR A 156 -2.45 -20.39 -10.41
CA TYR A 156 -1.98 -20.72 -11.75
C TYR A 156 -1.92 -19.45 -12.59
N LEU A 157 -0.79 -19.20 -13.24
CA LEU A 157 -0.64 -18.09 -14.16
C LEU A 157 -1.55 -18.32 -15.37
N GLN A 158 -2.40 -17.34 -15.66
CA GLN A 158 -3.26 -17.36 -16.85
C GLN A 158 -2.51 -16.88 -18.10
N ASP A 159 -1.45 -16.10 -17.91
CA ASP A 159 -0.58 -15.58 -18.95
C ASP A 159 0.88 -15.73 -18.50
N GLU A 160 1.58 -16.68 -19.13
CA GLU A 160 3.00 -16.98 -18.87
C GLU A 160 3.93 -15.84 -19.31
N TYR A 161 3.45 -14.96 -20.18
CA TYR A 161 4.21 -13.82 -20.71
C TYR A 161 3.94 -12.51 -19.97
N CYS A 162 3.16 -12.55 -18.90
CA CYS A 162 2.88 -11.37 -18.09
C CYS A 162 4.16 -10.89 -17.39
N PHE A 163 4.62 -9.67 -17.68
CA PHE A 163 5.84 -9.12 -17.08
C PHE A 163 5.77 -9.01 -15.55
N LEU A 164 4.58 -8.91 -14.96
CA LEU A 164 4.37 -8.83 -13.50
C LEU A 164 4.72 -10.14 -12.78
N THR A 165 4.65 -11.25 -13.48
CA THR A 165 4.92 -12.59 -12.95
C THR A 165 6.23 -13.17 -13.45
N ASN A 166 6.99 -12.39 -14.23
CA ASN A 166 8.28 -12.81 -14.74
C ASN A 166 9.26 -13.07 -13.57
N GLY A 167 9.78 -14.29 -13.52
CA GLY A 167 10.69 -14.75 -12.45
C GLY A 167 10.00 -15.39 -11.25
N PHE A 168 8.67 -15.58 -11.29
CA PHE A 168 8.03 -16.53 -10.40
C PHE A 168 8.32 -17.97 -10.86
N ASP A 169 8.61 -18.83 -9.90
CA ASP A 169 8.73 -20.27 -10.15
C ASP A 169 7.35 -20.87 -10.45
N GLU A 170 7.31 -21.87 -11.32
CA GLU A 170 6.09 -22.65 -11.63
C GLU A 170 5.64 -23.51 -10.45
#